data_d7ac9cc251b4207b0a845549be8371aa
#
_entry.id   d7ac9cc251b4207b0a845549be8371aa
#
_cell.length_a   1.000
_cell.length_b   1.000
_cell.length_c   1.000
_cell.angle_alpha   90.00
_cell.angle_beta   90.00
_cell.angle_gamma   90.00
#
_symmetry.space_group_name_H-M   'P 1'
#
loop_
_entity.id
_entity.type
_entity.pdbx_description
1 polymer ?
#
loop_
_entity_poly.entity_id
_entity_poly.type
_entity_poly.pdbx_seq_one_letter_code
_entity_poly.pdbx_strand_id
1 'polypeptide(L)'
;MIRVLLAEDQAMVRGALSALLNLESDIEVLGSAPDGEAAWRDIQKHKPDVLVTDIEMPGLTGLELAQRIQRHELPIKVIIVTTFARPGFLRRALDAGVGGYLLKDAPAENLAEALRTVHRGGRAIDPQLALEAWSEADPLNDRERQVLRLAGEGQSASDIATQLNLSHGTVRNYLSEAIGKLGTANRIEAYRLARQKGWL
;
A
#
# COMPACT_ATOMS: atom_id res chain seq x y z
N MET A 1 -20.20 6.79 -15.07
CA MET A 1 -19.76 7.39 -13.77
C MET A 1 -18.79 6.42 -13.14
N ILE A 2 -17.61 6.86 -12.75
CA ILE A 2 -16.56 6.04 -12.14
C ILE A 2 -16.83 5.98 -10.63
N ARG A 3 -17.08 4.79 -10.11
CA ARG A 3 -17.41 4.59 -8.70
C ARG A 3 -16.13 4.38 -7.88
N VAL A 4 -15.83 5.31 -6.98
CA VAL A 4 -14.57 5.38 -6.25
C VAL A 4 -14.79 5.13 -4.76
N LEU A 5 -13.94 4.31 -4.15
CA LEU A 5 -13.79 4.22 -2.70
C LEU A 5 -12.45 4.82 -2.30
N LEU A 6 -12.42 5.60 -1.23
CA LEU A 6 -11.20 6.19 -0.67
C LEU A 6 -10.76 5.42 0.59
N ALA A 7 -9.46 5.22 0.77
CA ALA A 7 -8.87 4.70 2.00
C ALA A 7 -7.69 5.60 2.40
N GLU A 8 -7.82 6.32 3.52
CA GLU A 8 -6.87 7.35 3.96
C GLU A 8 -7.03 7.54 5.47
N ASP A 9 -5.98 7.40 6.24
CA ASP A 9 -6.03 7.53 7.69
C ASP A 9 -6.15 8.98 8.18
N GLN A 10 -5.54 9.93 7.43
CA GLN A 10 -5.58 11.35 7.76
C GLN A 10 -6.94 11.97 7.42
N ALA A 11 -7.74 12.29 8.42
CA ALA A 11 -9.12 12.76 8.25
C ALA A 11 -9.24 14.01 7.34
N MET A 12 -8.28 14.95 7.44
CA MET A 12 -8.29 16.16 6.61
C MET A 12 -8.02 15.83 5.14
N VAL A 13 -7.02 14.99 4.86
CA VAL A 13 -6.67 14.56 3.49
C VAL A 13 -7.83 13.77 2.88
N ARG A 14 -8.38 12.81 3.64
CA ARG A 14 -9.55 12.03 3.23
C ARG A 14 -10.74 12.90 2.86
N GLY A 15 -11.04 13.92 3.68
CA GLY A 15 -12.12 14.88 3.42
C GLY A 15 -11.85 15.72 2.18
N ALA A 16 -10.62 16.21 2.01
CA ALA A 16 -10.23 17.01 0.86
C ALA A 16 -10.31 16.22 -0.45
N LEU A 17 -9.76 15.00 -0.49
CA LEU A 17 -9.83 14.12 -1.67
C LEU A 17 -11.27 13.79 -2.05
N SER A 18 -12.11 13.49 -1.05
CA SER A 18 -13.53 13.22 -1.25
C SER A 18 -14.25 14.42 -1.86
N ALA A 19 -14.01 15.62 -1.33
CA ALA A 19 -14.62 16.86 -1.82
C ALA A 19 -14.17 17.18 -3.26
N LEU A 20 -12.87 17.08 -3.54
CA LEU A 20 -12.29 17.35 -4.86
C LEU A 20 -12.84 16.39 -5.92
N LEU A 21 -12.90 15.09 -5.64
CA LEU A 21 -13.40 14.10 -6.59
C LEU A 21 -14.90 14.25 -6.84
N ASN A 22 -15.68 14.67 -5.86
CA ASN A 22 -17.11 14.94 -6.03
C ASN A 22 -17.43 16.21 -6.86
N LEU A 23 -16.43 17.04 -7.17
CA LEU A 23 -16.59 18.15 -8.14
C LEU A 23 -16.59 17.65 -9.59
N GLU A 24 -16.07 16.46 -9.84
CA GLU A 24 -16.01 15.86 -11.17
C GLU A 24 -17.36 15.21 -11.54
N SER A 25 -17.92 15.60 -12.66
CA SER A 25 -19.26 15.15 -13.08
C SER A 25 -19.34 13.66 -13.46
N ASP A 26 -18.20 13.03 -13.71
CA ASP A 26 -18.07 11.63 -14.14
C ASP A 26 -17.53 10.69 -13.04
N ILE A 27 -17.29 11.21 -11.82
CA ILE A 27 -16.75 10.46 -10.66
C ILE A 27 -17.79 10.51 -9.53
N GLU A 28 -17.97 9.37 -8.86
CA GLU A 28 -18.83 9.23 -7.68
C GLU A 28 -18.04 8.59 -6.54
N VAL A 29 -17.85 9.31 -5.43
CA VAL A 29 -17.23 8.78 -4.22
C VAL A 29 -18.29 8.04 -3.40
N LEU A 30 -18.22 6.70 -3.40
CA LEU A 30 -19.16 5.82 -2.69
C LEU A 30 -19.02 5.87 -1.17
N GLY A 31 -17.80 6.20 -0.70
CA GLY A 31 -17.47 6.27 0.71
C GLY A 31 -15.98 6.48 0.92
N SER A 32 -15.62 6.66 2.19
CA SER A 32 -14.22 6.81 2.58
C SER A 32 -13.94 6.09 3.90
N ALA A 33 -12.86 5.35 3.97
CA ALA A 33 -12.45 4.53 5.08
C ALA A 33 -11.20 5.12 5.77
N PRO A 34 -11.11 5.08 7.10
CA PRO A 34 -9.96 5.61 7.84
C PRO A 34 -8.79 4.61 7.96
N ASP A 35 -8.97 3.38 7.54
CA ASP A 35 -7.98 2.31 7.60
C ASP A 35 -8.27 1.21 6.58
N GLY A 36 -7.31 0.33 6.38
CA GLY A 36 -7.42 -0.72 5.37
C GLY A 36 -8.47 -1.80 5.69
N GLU A 37 -8.74 -2.10 6.95
CA GLU A 37 -9.78 -3.07 7.33
C GLU A 37 -11.19 -2.50 7.11
N ALA A 38 -11.40 -1.23 7.41
CA ALA A 38 -12.63 -0.53 7.06
C ALA A 38 -12.83 -0.49 5.54
N ALA A 39 -11.76 -0.13 4.80
CA ALA A 39 -11.78 -0.12 3.34
C ALA A 39 -12.11 -1.51 2.77
N TRP A 40 -11.56 -2.57 3.34
CA TRP A 40 -11.88 -3.94 2.88
C TRP A 40 -13.35 -4.29 3.08
N ARG A 41 -13.96 -3.93 4.22
CA ARG A 41 -15.41 -4.11 4.45
C ARG A 41 -16.24 -3.33 3.45
N ASP A 42 -15.86 -2.08 3.18
CA ASP A 42 -16.57 -1.20 2.25
C ASP A 42 -16.44 -1.67 0.80
N ILE A 43 -15.28 -2.21 0.40
CA ILE A 43 -15.09 -2.87 -0.91
C ILE A 43 -16.11 -4.00 -1.12
N GLN A 44 -16.28 -4.87 -0.12
CA GLN A 44 -17.23 -6.00 -0.19
C GLN A 44 -18.68 -5.51 -0.35
N LYS A 45 -19.02 -4.41 0.33
CA LYS A 45 -20.36 -3.84 0.36
C LYS A 45 -20.70 -3.06 -0.91
N HIS A 46 -19.80 -2.19 -1.35
CA HIS A 46 -20.07 -1.19 -2.39
C HIS A 46 -19.59 -1.60 -3.77
N LYS A 47 -18.62 -2.52 -3.87
CA LYS A 47 -18.02 -3.01 -5.13
C LYS A 47 -17.62 -1.83 -6.04
N PRO A 48 -16.68 -0.98 -5.64
CA PRO A 48 -16.23 0.16 -6.43
C PRO A 48 -15.53 -0.29 -7.71
N ASP A 49 -15.46 0.59 -8.70
CA ASP A 49 -14.66 0.39 -9.91
C ASP A 49 -13.17 0.64 -9.62
N VAL A 50 -12.90 1.66 -8.79
CA VAL A 50 -11.55 2.06 -8.42
C VAL A 50 -11.45 2.28 -6.91
N LEU A 51 -10.41 1.72 -6.31
CA LEU A 51 -9.95 2.06 -4.95
C LEU A 51 -8.82 3.07 -5.07
N VAL A 52 -8.95 4.20 -4.38
CA VAL A 52 -7.84 5.13 -4.12
C VAL A 52 -7.39 4.92 -2.67
N THR A 53 -6.13 4.61 -2.44
CA THR A 53 -5.63 4.27 -1.11
C THR A 53 -4.28 4.91 -0.81
N ASP A 54 -4.08 5.34 0.45
CA ASP A 54 -2.73 5.59 0.95
C ASP A 54 -1.99 4.26 1.17
N ILE A 55 -0.67 4.31 1.23
CA ILE A 55 0.17 3.17 1.56
C ILE A 55 0.17 2.93 3.07
N GLU A 56 0.54 3.95 3.83
CA GLU A 56 0.78 3.84 5.28
C GLU A 56 -0.51 4.10 6.06
N MET A 57 -1.28 3.05 6.29
CA MET A 57 -2.49 3.09 7.13
C MET A 57 -2.36 2.09 8.29
N PRO A 58 -3.01 2.36 9.42
CA PRO A 58 -3.07 1.40 10.54
C PRO A 58 -3.68 0.05 10.13
N GLY A 59 -3.14 -1.03 10.68
CA GLY A 59 -3.62 -2.38 10.40
C GLY A 59 -3.23 -2.86 9.02
N LEU A 60 -4.17 -2.89 8.09
CA LEU A 60 -3.95 -3.31 6.70
C LEU A 60 -3.47 -2.13 5.86
N THR A 61 -2.24 -2.22 5.35
CA THR A 61 -1.66 -1.18 4.48
C THR A 61 -2.32 -1.15 3.10
N GLY A 62 -2.19 -0.03 2.37
CA GLY A 62 -2.73 0.08 1.01
C GLY A 62 -2.13 -0.93 0.04
N LEU A 63 -0.86 -1.30 0.21
CA LEU A 63 -0.23 -2.37 -0.59
C LEU A 63 -0.80 -3.75 -0.28
N GLU A 64 -1.01 -4.07 0.99
CA GLU A 64 -1.65 -5.33 1.39
C GLU A 64 -3.11 -5.39 0.93
N LEU A 65 -3.79 -4.25 0.93
CA LEU A 65 -5.15 -4.14 0.40
C LEU A 65 -5.19 -4.42 -1.12
N ALA A 66 -4.23 -3.84 -1.88
CA ALA A 66 -4.09 -4.13 -3.31
C ALA A 66 -3.79 -5.61 -3.58
N GLN A 67 -2.87 -6.21 -2.84
CA GLN A 67 -2.57 -7.65 -2.93
C GLN A 67 -3.77 -8.52 -2.57
N ARG A 68 -4.58 -8.10 -1.61
CA ARG A 68 -5.80 -8.82 -1.20
C ARG A 68 -6.86 -8.76 -2.28
N ILE A 69 -7.04 -7.60 -2.94
CA ILE A 69 -7.91 -7.43 -4.12
C ILE A 69 -7.47 -8.36 -5.24
N GLN A 70 -6.16 -8.38 -5.55
CA GLN A 70 -5.59 -9.23 -6.59
C GLN A 70 -5.78 -10.72 -6.30
N ARG A 71 -5.50 -11.17 -5.06
CA ARG A 71 -5.67 -12.59 -4.65
C ARG A 71 -7.11 -13.07 -4.71
N HIS A 72 -8.07 -12.18 -4.51
CA HIS A 72 -9.50 -12.50 -4.60
C HIS A 72 -10.06 -12.26 -6.01
N GLU A 73 -9.19 -11.92 -6.98
CA GLU A 73 -9.55 -11.68 -8.38
C GLU A 73 -10.71 -10.68 -8.55
N LEU A 74 -10.78 -9.69 -7.65
CA LEU A 74 -11.83 -8.67 -7.71
C LEU A 74 -11.57 -7.73 -8.90
N PRO A 75 -12.60 -7.36 -9.69
CA PRO A 75 -12.46 -6.49 -10.85
C PRO A 75 -12.32 -5.01 -10.46
N ILE A 76 -11.53 -4.73 -9.42
CA ILE A 76 -11.34 -3.40 -8.85
C ILE A 76 -9.95 -2.92 -9.23
N LYS A 77 -9.86 -1.75 -9.83
CA LYS A 77 -8.59 -1.08 -10.09
C LYS A 77 -8.11 -0.37 -8.84
N VAL A 78 -6.79 -0.30 -8.66
CA VAL A 78 -6.19 0.34 -7.48
C VAL A 78 -5.31 1.49 -7.92
N ILE A 79 -5.46 2.64 -7.26
CA ILE A 79 -4.57 3.80 -7.33
C ILE A 79 -4.02 4.04 -5.93
N ILE A 80 -2.71 4.15 -5.83
CA ILE A 80 -2.01 4.55 -4.61
C ILE A 80 -1.73 6.04 -4.67
N VAL A 81 -2.03 6.74 -3.56
CA VAL A 81 -1.70 8.17 -3.37
C VAL A 81 -0.89 8.28 -2.09
N THR A 82 0.37 8.71 -2.17
CA THR A 82 1.29 8.72 -1.03
C THR A 82 2.07 10.02 -0.92
N THR A 83 2.53 10.35 0.29
CA THR A 83 3.41 11.51 0.53
C THR A 83 4.86 11.23 0.16
N PHE A 84 5.29 9.97 0.09
CA PHE A 84 6.68 9.61 -0.12
C PHE A 84 6.86 8.63 -1.27
N ALA A 85 7.69 9.04 -2.25
CA ALA A 85 8.18 8.19 -3.31
C ALA A 85 9.32 7.31 -2.79
N ARG A 86 8.99 6.15 -2.25
CA ARG A 86 10.01 5.14 -1.91
C ARG A 86 10.07 4.10 -3.03
N PRO A 87 11.24 3.85 -3.64
CA PRO A 87 11.35 2.94 -4.78
C PRO A 87 10.74 1.56 -4.55
N GLY A 88 10.93 1.00 -3.37
CA GLY A 88 10.38 -0.30 -2.99
C GLY A 88 8.85 -0.35 -2.96
N PHE A 89 8.19 0.74 -2.60
CA PHE A 89 6.72 0.80 -2.60
C PHE A 89 6.15 0.75 -4.02
N LEU A 90 6.73 1.51 -4.94
CA LEU A 90 6.24 1.51 -6.32
C LEU A 90 6.41 0.13 -6.97
N ARG A 91 7.55 -0.53 -6.78
CA ARG A 91 7.75 -1.87 -7.33
C ARG A 91 6.74 -2.87 -6.79
N ARG A 92 6.54 -2.89 -5.47
CA ARG A 92 5.52 -3.75 -4.82
C ARG A 92 4.10 -3.42 -5.28
N ALA A 93 3.80 -2.15 -5.52
CA ALA A 93 2.52 -1.72 -6.06
C ALA A 93 2.29 -2.27 -7.47
N LEU A 94 3.31 -2.20 -8.32
CA LEU A 94 3.26 -2.76 -9.68
C LEU A 94 3.08 -4.28 -9.66
N ASP A 95 3.80 -4.98 -8.81
CA ASP A 95 3.69 -6.43 -8.62
C ASP A 95 2.29 -6.84 -8.10
N ALA A 96 1.66 -5.98 -7.29
CA ALA A 96 0.28 -6.13 -6.82
C ALA A 96 -0.79 -5.69 -7.85
N GLY A 97 -0.40 -5.37 -9.08
CA GLY A 97 -1.32 -4.99 -10.15
C GLY A 97 -1.94 -3.59 -10.01
N VAL A 98 -1.32 -2.70 -9.21
CA VAL A 98 -1.77 -1.31 -9.06
C VAL A 98 -1.68 -0.58 -10.40
N GLY A 99 -2.77 0.08 -10.79
CA GLY A 99 -2.87 0.80 -12.06
C GLY A 99 -2.37 2.25 -12.00
N GLY A 100 -2.41 2.87 -10.81
CA GLY A 100 -1.98 4.26 -10.60
C GLY A 100 -1.10 4.42 -9.36
N TYR A 101 -0.11 5.31 -9.45
CA TYR A 101 0.76 5.65 -8.32
C TYR A 101 1.10 7.14 -8.39
N LEU A 102 0.58 7.91 -7.44
CA LEU A 102 0.63 9.36 -7.42
C LEU A 102 1.19 9.87 -6.09
N LEU A 103 1.78 11.06 -6.13
CA LEU A 103 2.16 11.80 -4.94
C LEU A 103 1.00 12.66 -4.43
N LYS A 104 0.84 12.79 -3.11
CA LYS A 104 -0.20 13.64 -2.49
C LYS A 104 0.04 15.14 -2.70
N ASP A 105 1.24 15.55 -3.08
CA ASP A 105 1.59 16.93 -3.43
C ASP A 105 1.34 17.26 -4.91
N ALA A 106 0.95 16.28 -5.73
CA ALA A 106 0.56 16.51 -7.11
C ALA A 106 -0.76 17.33 -7.18
N PRO A 107 -0.97 18.11 -8.26
CA PRO A 107 -2.25 18.79 -8.48
C PRO A 107 -3.45 17.83 -8.44
N ALA A 108 -4.57 18.29 -7.87
CA ALA A 108 -5.78 17.47 -7.71
C ALA A 108 -6.34 16.93 -9.04
N GLU A 109 -6.18 17.72 -10.09
CA GLU A 109 -6.58 17.36 -11.47
C GLU A 109 -5.88 16.08 -11.93
N ASN A 110 -4.64 15.85 -11.50
CA ASN A 110 -3.88 14.65 -11.85
C ASN A 110 -4.54 13.38 -11.29
N LEU A 111 -5.18 13.46 -10.13
CA LEU A 111 -5.89 12.31 -9.55
C LEU A 111 -7.15 11.97 -10.36
N ALA A 112 -7.91 12.97 -10.80
CA ALA A 112 -9.09 12.74 -11.63
C ALA A 112 -8.71 12.14 -12.99
N GLU A 113 -7.65 12.64 -13.63
CA GLU A 113 -7.13 12.07 -14.88
C GLU A 113 -6.59 10.66 -14.70
N ALA A 114 -5.90 10.39 -13.60
CA ALA A 114 -5.42 9.06 -13.25
C ALA A 114 -6.58 8.07 -13.07
N LEU A 115 -7.65 8.48 -12.39
CA LEU A 115 -8.87 7.68 -12.23
C LEU A 115 -9.46 7.29 -13.58
N ARG A 116 -9.61 8.25 -14.51
CA ARG A 116 -10.12 8.00 -15.86
C ARG A 116 -9.22 7.06 -16.64
N THR A 117 -7.90 7.24 -16.54
CA THR A 117 -6.90 6.41 -17.23
C THR A 117 -6.91 4.98 -16.71
N VAL A 118 -6.87 4.82 -15.40
CA VAL A 118 -6.83 3.50 -14.74
C VAL A 118 -8.16 2.76 -14.90
N HIS A 119 -9.29 3.45 -14.82
CA HIS A 119 -10.61 2.87 -15.07
C HIS A 119 -10.71 2.27 -16.48
N ARG A 120 -10.11 2.92 -17.49
CA ARG A 120 -10.05 2.42 -18.88
C ARG A 120 -8.99 1.32 -19.09
N GLY A 121 -8.30 0.90 -18.04
CA GLY A 121 -7.27 -0.15 -18.09
C GLY A 121 -5.86 0.34 -18.44
N GLY A 122 -5.65 1.67 -18.51
CA GLY A 122 -4.33 2.27 -18.64
C GLY A 122 -3.57 2.32 -17.33
N ARG A 123 -2.37 2.91 -17.36
CA ARG A 123 -1.54 3.16 -16.17
C ARG A 123 -1.28 4.65 -15.99
N ALA A 124 -1.33 5.09 -14.73
CA ALA A 124 -1.08 6.48 -14.33
C ALA A 124 0.02 6.49 -13.25
N ILE A 125 1.27 6.45 -13.71
CA ILE A 125 2.45 6.42 -12.84
C ILE A 125 3.32 7.61 -13.21
N ASP A 126 3.75 8.37 -12.19
CA ASP A 126 4.70 9.46 -12.40
C ASP A 126 6.00 8.91 -13.01
N PRO A 127 6.48 9.46 -14.15
CA PRO A 127 7.69 8.99 -14.83
C PRO A 127 8.94 9.01 -13.95
N GLN A 128 9.08 10.00 -13.06
CA GLN A 128 10.24 10.09 -12.15
C GLN A 128 10.23 8.94 -11.15
N LEU A 129 9.05 8.61 -10.61
CA LEU A 129 8.87 7.48 -9.70
C LEU A 129 9.14 6.15 -10.39
N ALA A 130 8.76 6.03 -11.66
CA ALA A 130 9.03 4.84 -12.44
C ALA A 130 10.54 4.58 -12.59
N LEU A 131 11.35 5.60 -12.84
CA LEU A 131 12.81 5.47 -12.94
C LEU A 131 13.46 5.06 -11.62
N GLU A 132 13.00 5.59 -10.49
CA GLU A 132 13.50 5.26 -9.16
C GLU A 132 13.20 3.81 -8.76
N ALA A 133 12.05 3.28 -9.14
CA ALA A 133 11.63 1.91 -8.80
C ALA A 133 12.53 0.81 -9.41
N TRP A 134 13.26 1.12 -10.47
CA TRP A 134 14.15 0.17 -11.13
C TRP A 134 15.55 0.12 -10.51
N SER A 135 15.89 1.04 -9.61
CA SER A 135 17.25 1.20 -9.09
C SER A 135 17.64 0.18 -8.02
N GLU A 136 16.71 -0.35 -7.23
CA GLU A 136 17.02 -1.31 -6.15
C GLU A 136 15.95 -2.40 -6.03
N ALA A 137 16.38 -3.66 -6.06
CA ALA A 137 15.49 -4.80 -5.84
C ALA A 137 15.27 -5.02 -4.33
N ASP A 138 14.01 -5.27 -3.94
CA ASP A 138 13.68 -5.69 -2.57
C ASP A 138 14.17 -7.14 -2.34
N PRO A 139 15.11 -7.36 -1.40
CA PRO A 139 15.63 -8.69 -1.14
C PRO A 139 14.73 -9.56 -0.25
N LEU A 140 13.70 -8.94 0.37
CA LEU A 140 12.85 -9.60 1.35
C LEU A 140 11.67 -10.31 0.70
N ASN A 141 11.32 -11.49 1.17
CA ASN A 141 10.05 -12.14 0.85
C ASN A 141 8.91 -11.61 1.75
N ASP A 142 7.66 -11.96 1.42
CA ASP A 142 6.47 -11.47 2.13
C ASP A 142 6.46 -11.82 3.62
N ARG A 143 6.94 -13.01 3.99
CA ARG A 143 7.00 -13.46 5.39
C ARG A 143 8.08 -12.74 6.18
N GLU A 144 9.25 -12.56 5.59
CA GLU A 144 10.34 -11.79 6.20
C GLU A 144 9.92 -10.35 6.45
N ARG A 145 9.23 -9.71 5.48
CA ARG A 145 8.68 -8.35 5.62
C ARG A 145 7.69 -8.26 6.77
N GLN A 146 6.73 -9.18 6.79
CA GLN A 146 5.68 -9.20 7.80
C GLN A 146 6.25 -9.35 9.21
N VAL A 147 7.18 -10.30 9.38
CA VAL A 147 7.84 -10.55 10.67
C VAL A 147 8.73 -9.37 11.07
N LEU A 148 9.53 -8.81 10.15
CA LEU A 148 10.41 -7.68 10.42
C LEU A 148 9.62 -6.42 10.79
N ARG A 149 8.49 -6.16 10.14
CA ARG A 149 7.60 -5.04 10.46
C ARG A 149 7.07 -5.15 11.90
N LEU A 150 6.47 -6.27 12.26
CA LEU A 150 5.92 -6.48 13.60
C LEU A 150 7.00 -6.40 14.69
N ALA A 151 8.18 -6.95 14.42
CA ALA A 151 9.32 -6.84 15.32
C ALA A 151 9.83 -5.39 15.49
N GLY A 152 9.77 -4.60 14.42
CA GLY A 152 10.12 -3.17 14.44
C GLY A 152 9.10 -2.30 15.16
N GLU A 153 7.84 -2.72 15.19
CA GLU A 153 6.75 -2.12 15.97
C GLU A 153 6.79 -2.49 17.46
N GLY A 154 7.81 -3.26 17.89
CA GLY A 154 8.06 -3.59 19.28
C GLY A 154 7.47 -4.92 19.75
N GLN A 155 6.85 -5.70 18.87
CA GLN A 155 6.31 -7.00 19.25
C GLN A 155 7.40 -8.01 19.58
N SER A 156 7.14 -8.87 20.58
CA SER A 156 8.01 -10.00 20.90
C SER A 156 7.89 -11.12 19.86
N ALA A 157 8.92 -11.96 19.74
CA ALA A 157 8.86 -13.11 18.85
C ALA A 157 7.72 -14.09 19.18
N SER A 158 7.29 -14.12 20.46
CA SER A 158 6.15 -14.92 20.92
C SER A 158 4.81 -14.35 20.41
N ASP A 159 4.62 -13.03 20.51
CA ASP A 159 3.42 -12.35 20.04
C ASP A 159 3.28 -12.48 18.52
N ILE A 160 4.39 -12.27 17.80
CA ILE A 160 4.45 -12.44 16.33
C ILE A 160 4.10 -13.89 15.95
N ALA A 161 4.65 -14.87 16.65
CA ALA A 161 4.37 -16.29 16.41
C ALA A 161 2.87 -16.59 16.55
N THR A 162 2.25 -16.07 17.61
CA THR A 162 0.80 -16.21 17.85
C THR A 162 -0.01 -15.52 16.76
N GLN A 163 0.32 -14.26 16.44
CA GLN A 163 -0.42 -13.45 15.47
C GLN A 163 -0.35 -14.03 14.04
N LEU A 164 0.80 -14.57 13.64
CA LEU A 164 1.02 -15.12 12.30
C LEU A 164 0.77 -16.62 12.18
N ASN A 165 0.39 -17.27 13.28
CA ASN A 165 0.23 -18.72 13.39
C ASN A 165 1.51 -19.48 12.96
N LEU A 166 2.64 -19.05 13.52
CA LEU A 166 3.98 -19.61 13.29
C LEU A 166 4.56 -20.17 14.58
N SER A 167 5.61 -20.99 14.47
CA SER A 167 6.42 -21.34 15.65
C SER A 167 7.37 -20.19 16.03
N HIS A 168 7.73 -20.10 17.30
CA HIS A 168 8.71 -19.13 17.78
C HIS A 168 10.08 -19.27 17.06
N GLY A 169 10.49 -20.52 16.76
CA GLY A 169 11.70 -20.77 15.97
C GLY A 169 11.61 -20.26 14.55
N THR A 170 10.45 -20.41 13.89
CA THR A 170 10.22 -19.90 12.54
C THR A 170 10.30 -18.37 12.48
N VAL A 171 9.74 -17.66 13.47
CA VAL A 171 9.85 -16.20 13.57
C VAL A 171 11.31 -15.76 13.69
N ARG A 172 12.10 -16.45 14.55
CA ARG A 172 13.53 -16.14 14.70
C ARG A 172 14.32 -16.38 13.41
N ASN A 173 14.01 -17.44 12.68
CA ASN A 173 14.65 -17.72 11.39
C ASN A 173 14.35 -16.61 10.37
N TYR A 174 13.09 -16.20 10.21
CA TYR A 174 12.75 -15.09 9.31
C TYR A 174 13.44 -13.78 9.68
N LEU A 175 13.56 -13.46 10.99
CA LEU A 175 14.31 -12.28 11.42
C LEU A 175 15.80 -12.40 11.07
N SER A 176 16.40 -13.56 11.30
CA SER A 176 17.81 -13.80 10.98
C SER A 176 18.09 -13.72 9.48
N GLU A 177 17.21 -14.29 8.65
CA GLU A 177 17.30 -14.20 7.19
C GLU A 177 17.17 -12.77 6.69
N ALA A 178 16.18 -12.02 7.22
CA ALA A 178 15.98 -10.61 6.86
C ALA A 178 17.21 -9.75 7.23
N ILE A 179 17.78 -9.93 8.44
CA ILE A 179 18.98 -9.24 8.89
C ILE A 179 20.16 -9.56 7.96
N GLY A 180 20.35 -10.84 7.61
CA GLY A 180 21.41 -11.28 6.70
C GLY A 180 21.27 -10.72 5.28
N LYS A 181 20.06 -10.75 4.70
CA LYS A 181 19.78 -10.21 3.37
C LYS A 181 20.01 -8.69 3.30
N LEU A 182 19.70 -7.98 4.38
CA LEU A 182 19.88 -6.53 4.46
C LEU A 182 21.29 -6.12 4.86
N GLY A 183 22.17 -7.06 5.22
CA GLY A 183 23.54 -6.80 5.64
C GLY A 183 23.65 -5.94 6.90
N THR A 184 22.68 -6.03 7.82
CA THR A 184 22.60 -5.22 9.04
C THR A 184 23.05 -6.03 10.27
N ALA A 185 23.39 -5.33 11.37
CA ALA A 185 23.88 -5.99 12.57
C ALA A 185 22.74 -6.55 13.46
N ASN A 186 21.54 -5.99 13.36
CA ASN A 186 20.41 -6.35 14.23
C ASN A 186 19.05 -6.01 13.61
N ARG A 187 17.97 -6.51 14.23
CA ARG A 187 16.59 -6.31 13.75
C ARG A 187 16.14 -4.84 13.69
N ILE A 188 16.71 -3.98 14.57
CA ILE A 188 16.33 -2.55 14.60
C ILE A 188 16.91 -1.83 13.40
N GLU A 189 18.17 -2.10 13.06
CA GLU A 189 18.82 -1.57 11.86
C GLU A 189 18.16 -2.12 10.59
N ALA A 190 17.85 -3.42 10.57
CA ALA A 190 17.14 -4.06 9.46
C ALA A 190 15.78 -3.40 9.22
N TYR A 191 14.99 -3.18 10.28
CA TYR A 191 13.71 -2.49 10.18
C TYR A 191 13.84 -1.05 9.66
N ARG A 192 14.81 -0.27 10.21
CA ARG A 192 15.04 1.10 9.78
C ARG A 192 15.42 1.18 8.30
N LEU A 193 16.37 0.34 7.87
CA LEU A 193 16.80 0.28 6.48
C LEU A 193 15.66 -0.13 5.55
N ALA A 194 14.96 -1.21 5.86
CA ALA A 194 13.87 -1.71 5.04
C ALA A 194 12.71 -0.69 4.95
N ARG A 195 12.40 0.00 6.05
CA ARG A 195 11.41 1.08 6.06
C ARG A 195 11.85 2.28 5.22
N GLN A 196 13.11 2.70 5.33
CA GLN A 196 13.67 3.79 4.54
C GLN A 196 13.62 3.49 3.04
N LYS A 197 13.86 2.23 2.64
CA LYS A 197 13.82 1.77 1.26
C LYS A 197 12.39 1.49 0.74
N GLY A 198 11.37 1.52 1.60
CA GLY A 198 10.00 1.17 1.24
C GLY A 198 9.78 -0.33 0.98
N TRP A 199 10.60 -1.18 1.59
CA TRP A 199 10.45 -2.64 1.52
C TRP A 199 9.50 -3.21 2.60
N LEU A 200 9.11 -2.38 3.59
CA LEU A 200 8.14 -2.74 4.63
C LEU A 200 6.83 -2.00 4.46
#